data_6eee71e6b09e62df72c43995392d1ef2
#
_entry.id   6eee71e6b09e62df72c43995392d1ef2
#
_cell.length_a   1.000
_cell.length_b   1.000
_cell.length_c   1.000
_cell.angle_alpha   90.00
_cell.angle_beta   90.00
_cell.angle_gamma   90.00
#
_symmetry.space_group_name_H-M   'P 1'
#
loop_
_entity.id
_entity.type
_entity.pdbx_description
1 polymer ?
#
loop_
_entity_poly.entity_id
_entity_poly.type
_entity_poly.pdbx_seq_one_letter_code
_entity_poly.pdbx_strand_id
1 'polypeptide(L)'
;MNRVEIEKKIREVVGHYLIKDYHVTVKRGDVILWLPDMCKDSPFDKLVDEVYGALDDSIRITVIYPNNGKKVSEFIKDNIDEIRRMNLI
;
A
#
# COMPACT_ATOMS: atom_id res chain seq x y z
N MET A 1 11.13 0.14 -14.03
CA MET A 1 10.37 1.27 -13.46
C MET A 1 11.16 1.93 -12.36
N ASN A 2 11.17 3.25 -12.33
CA ASN A 2 11.79 3.97 -11.23
C ASN A 2 10.76 4.23 -10.12
N ARG A 3 11.26 4.75 -8.98
CA ARG A 3 10.42 5.00 -7.80
C ARG A 3 9.24 5.92 -8.10
N VAL A 4 9.47 6.97 -8.86
CA VAL A 4 8.42 7.96 -9.18
C VAL A 4 7.31 7.34 -10.01
N GLU A 5 7.67 6.51 -10.99
CA GLU A 5 6.69 5.81 -11.82
C GLU A 5 5.87 4.81 -11.00
N ILE A 6 6.53 4.07 -10.11
CA ILE A 6 5.85 3.10 -9.25
C ILE A 6 4.83 3.80 -8.36
N GLU A 7 5.24 4.87 -7.68
CA GLU A 7 4.35 5.63 -6.80
C GLU A 7 3.17 6.22 -7.58
N LYS A 8 3.44 6.74 -8.77
CA LYS A 8 2.39 7.32 -9.62
C LYS A 8 1.35 6.29 -10.02
N LYS A 9 1.80 5.12 -10.47
CA LYS A 9 0.88 4.05 -10.89
C LYS A 9 0.03 3.52 -9.75
N ILE A 10 0.62 3.35 -8.59
CA ILE A 10 -0.12 2.93 -7.40
C ILE A 10 -1.16 3.98 -7.02
N ARG A 11 -0.78 5.24 -7.04
CA ARG A 11 -1.70 6.34 -6.73
C ARG A 11 -2.87 6.38 -7.70
N GLU A 12 -2.64 6.16 -8.98
CA GLU A 12 -3.69 6.12 -9.98
C GLU A 12 -4.68 4.97 -9.71
N VAL A 13 -4.17 3.78 -9.43
CA VAL A 13 -5.02 2.62 -9.13
C VAL A 13 -5.85 2.86 -7.88
N VAL A 14 -5.20 3.27 -6.80
CA VAL A 14 -5.89 3.52 -5.52
C VAL A 14 -6.91 4.65 -5.67
N GLY A 15 -6.58 5.66 -6.46
CA GLY A 15 -7.47 6.79 -6.73
C GLY A 15 -8.76 6.41 -7.44
N HIS A 16 -8.73 5.39 -8.30
CA HIS A 16 -9.92 4.88 -8.97
C HIS A 16 -10.95 4.33 -7.99
N TYR A 17 -10.50 3.85 -6.83
CA TYR A 17 -11.38 3.35 -5.78
C TYR A 17 -11.74 4.41 -4.75
N LEU A 18 -11.33 5.66 -4.97
CA LEU A 18 -11.60 6.80 -4.09
C LEU A 18 -11.07 6.60 -2.67
N ILE A 19 -10.03 5.80 -2.51
CA ILE A 19 -9.38 5.58 -1.24
C ILE A 19 -8.34 6.68 -1.03
N LYS A 20 -8.43 7.38 0.10
CA LYS A 20 -7.51 8.47 0.44
C LYS A 20 -6.56 8.12 1.57
N ASP A 21 -6.96 7.20 2.44
CA ASP A 21 -6.18 6.79 3.59
C ASP A 21 -5.37 5.54 3.26
N TYR A 22 -4.17 5.74 2.76
CA TYR A 22 -3.24 4.67 2.43
C TYR A 22 -1.81 5.19 2.53
N HIS A 23 -0.84 4.28 2.56
CA HIS A 23 0.57 4.65 2.58
C HIS A 23 1.37 3.73 1.66
N VAL A 24 2.31 4.30 0.93
CA VAL A 24 3.19 3.56 0.00
C VAL A 24 4.63 3.85 0.35
N THR A 25 5.42 2.80 0.48
CA THR A 25 6.88 2.90 0.59
C THR A 25 7.49 2.11 -0.55
N VAL A 26 8.37 2.74 -1.31
CA VAL A 26 9.10 2.09 -2.40
C VAL A 26 10.55 1.97 -2.01
N LYS A 27 11.04 0.73 -1.96
CA LYS A 27 12.44 0.39 -1.74
C LYS A 27 12.91 -0.39 -2.96
N ARG A 28 14.22 -0.62 -3.09
CA ARG A 28 14.79 -1.33 -4.25
C ARG A 28 14.03 -2.62 -4.57
N GLY A 29 13.23 -2.61 -5.62
CA GLY A 29 12.45 -3.77 -6.05
C GLY A 29 11.33 -4.19 -5.12
N ASP A 30 11.11 -3.50 -4.02
CA ASP A 30 10.08 -3.80 -3.04
C ASP A 30 9.14 -2.62 -2.88
N VAL A 31 7.84 -2.93 -2.85
CA VAL A 31 6.79 -1.96 -2.55
C VAL A 31 6.04 -2.45 -1.33
N ILE A 32 5.87 -1.56 -0.35
CA ILE A 32 5.04 -1.84 0.82
C ILE A 32 3.84 -0.92 0.75
N LEU A 33 2.66 -1.52 0.61
CA LEU A 33 1.40 -0.79 0.46
C LEU A 33 0.52 -1.06 1.67
N TRP A 34 0.24 0.00 2.42
CA TRP A 34 -0.68 -0.05 3.55
C TRP A 34 -2.06 0.39 3.09
N LEU A 35 -3.05 -0.46 3.22
CA LEU A 35 -4.43 -0.18 2.81
C LEU A 35 -5.39 -0.32 3.99
N PRO A 36 -6.53 0.41 3.98
CA PRO A 36 -7.58 0.22 4.97
C PRO A 36 -8.09 -1.22 4.97
N ASP A 37 -8.51 -1.71 6.11
CA ASP A 37 -8.98 -3.09 6.28
C ASP A 37 -10.14 -3.43 5.34
N MET A 38 -11.00 -2.46 5.01
CA MET A 38 -12.11 -2.66 4.08
C MET A 38 -11.66 -3.11 2.69
N CYS A 39 -10.39 -2.90 2.34
CA CYS A 39 -9.87 -3.28 1.03
C CYS A 39 -9.67 -4.79 0.86
N LYS A 40 -9.87 -5.56 1.92
CA LYS A 40 -9.90 -7.02 1.86
C LYS A 40 -11.18 -7.53 1.21
N ASP A 41 -12.25 -6.72 1.24
CA ASP A 41 -13.59 -7.12 0.85
C ASP A 41 -14.01 -6.52 -0.48
N SER A 42 -14.97 -7.19 -1.16
CA SER A 42 -15.55 -6.66 -2.39
C SER A 42 -16.26 -5.33 -2.11
N PRO A 43 -16.17 -4.35 -3.02
CA PRO A 43 -15.56 -4.40 -4.35
C PRO A 43 -14.05 -4.05 -4.37
N PHE A 44 -13.44 -3.80 -3.21
CA PHE A 44 -12.06 -3.31 -3.12
C PHE A 44 -11.02 -4.42 -3.28
N ASP A 45 -11.43 -5.67 -3.22
CA ASP A 45 -10.53 -6.82 -3.34
C ASP A 45 -9.76 -6.85 -4.67
N LYS A 46 -10.33 -6.25 -5.72
CA LYS A 46 -9.68 -6.18 -7.03
C LYS A 46 -8.58 -5.13 -7.12
N LEU A 47 -8.53 -4.21 -6.16
CA LEU A 47 -7.55 -3.14 -6.15
C LEU A 47 -6.11 -3.69 -6.17
N VAL A 48 -5.85 -4.68 -5.33
CA VAL A 48 -4.52 -5.28 -5.22
C VAL A 48 -4.12 -5.96 -6.53
N ASP A 49 -5.05 -6.66 -7.17
CA ASP A 49 -4.79 -7.28 -8.47
C ASP A 49 -4.46 -6.24 -9.54
N GLU A 50 -5.13 -5.10 -9.52
CA GLU A 50 -4.84 -4.00 -10.44
C GLU A 50 -3.47 -3.39 -10.19
N VAL A 51 -3.05 -3.29 -8.92
CA VAL A 51 -1.71 -2.83 -8.58
C VAL A 51 -0.66 -3.78 -9.15
N TYR A 52 -0.85 -5.08 -8.96
CA TYR A 52 0.05 -6.09 -9.54
C TYR A 52 0.11 -5.98 -11.06
N GLY A 53 -1.02 -5.77 -11.71
CA GLY A 53 -1.08 -5.63 -13.17
C GLY A 53 -0.45 -4.35 -13.70
N ALA A 54 -0.36 -3.32 -12.88
CA ALA A 54 0.19 -2.02 -13.28
C ALA A 54 1.72 -1.94 -13.14
N LEU A 55 2.32 -2.84 -12.36
CA LEU A 55 3.75 -2.83 -12.06
C LEU A 55 4.48 -3.97 -12.77
N ASP A 56 5.80 -3.85 -12.90
CA ASP A 56 6.63 -4.90 -13.47
C ASP A 56 6.64 -6.14 -12.59
N ASP A 57 6.73 -7.32 -13.21
CA ASP A 57 6.76 -8.60 -12.50
C ASP A 57 7.96 -8.73 -11.56
N SER A 58 9.02 -7.97 -11.81
CA SER A 58 10.23 -7.98 -10.97
C SER A 58 10.02 -7.25 -9.65
N ILE A 59 8.92 -6.51 -9.49
CA ILE A 59 8.65 -5.74 -8.29
C ILE A 59 7.87 -6.60 -7.30
N ARG A 60 8.39 -6.70 -6.07
CA ARG A 60 7.73 -7.43 -5.00
C ARG A 60 6.79 -6.48 -4.25
N ILE A 61 5.55 -6.90 -4.08
CA ILE A 61 4.54 -6.08 -3.41
C ILE A 61 4.10 -6.76 -2.13
N THR A 62 4.20 -6.04 -1.02
CA THR A 62 3.68 -6.46 0.27
C THR A 62 2.52 -5.54 0.63
N VAL A 63 1.35 -6.12 0.89
CA VAL A 63 0.17 -5.35 1.29
C VAL A 63 -0.11 -5.60 2.76
N ILE A 64 -0.27 -4.53 3.52
CA ILE A 64 -0.51 -4.59 4.96
C ILE A 64 -1.83 -3.90 5.28
N TYR A 65 -2.65 -4.57 6.09
CA TYR A 65 -3.94 -4.05 6.54
C TYR A 65 -3.91 -3.90 8.08
N PRO A 66 -4.02 -2.67 8.60
CA PRO A 66 -4.13 -2.50 10.05
C PRO A 66 -5.49 -3.03 10.54
N ASN A 67 -5.47 -4.01 11.45
CA ASN A 67 -6.66 -4.75 11.89
C ASN A 67 -7.31 -4.19 13.16
N ASN A 68 -7.13 -2.93 13.46
CA ASN A 68 -7.58 -2.37 14.72
C ASN A 68 -8.68 -1.31 14.60
N GLY A 69 -9.30 -1.19 13.43
CA GLY A 69 -10.34 -0.20 13.16
C GLY A 69 -9.85 1.23 13.04
N LYS A 70 -8.55 1.45 13.12
CA LYS A 70 -7.96 2.78 12.97
C LYS A 70 -7.67 3.08 11.50
N LYS A 71 -7.54 4.36 11.19
CA LYS A 71 -7.04 4.77 9.89
C LYS A 71 -5.60 4.32 9.71
N VAL A 72 -5.19 4.09 8.47
CA VAL A 72 -3.81 3.70 8.15
C VAL A 72 -2.81 4.70 8.72
N SER A 73 -3.05 5.99 8.51
CA SER A 73 -2.16 7.05 8.99
C SER A 73 -2.04 7.04 10.53
N GLU A 74 -3.13 6.82 11.23
CA GLU A 74 -3.12 6.75 12.69
C GLU A 74 -2.37 5.53 13.19
N PHE A 75 -2.60 4.38 12.55
CA PHE A 75 -1.91 3.14 12.92
C PHE A 75 -0.40 3.27 12.75
N ILE A 76 0.05 3.82 11.63
CA ILE A 76 1.47 4.02 11.36
C ILE A 76 2.06 4.98 12.39
N LYS A 77 1.40 6.08 12.68
CA LYS A 77 1.85 7.05 13.67
C LYS A 77 2.01 6.44 15.05
N ASP A 78 1.01 5.66 15.47
CA ASP A 78 1.01 5.06 16.81
C ASP A 78 2.07 3.96 16.98
N ASN A 79 2.49 3.35 15.87
CA ASN A 79 3.42 2.23 15.88
C ASN A 79 4.70 2.51 15.11
N ILE A 80 5.05 3.78 14.92
CA ILE A 80 6.12 4.18 14.01
C ILE A 80 7.48 3.58 14.35
N ASP A 81 7.82 3.49 15.63
CA ASP A 81 9.12 2.96 16.05
C ASP A 81 9.26 1.49 15.70
N GLU A 82 8.21 0.71 15.96
CA GLU A 82 8.20 -0.71 15.64
C GLU A 82 8.22 -0.94 14.13
N ILE A 83 7.42 -0.15 13.39
CA ILE A 83 7.33 -0.25 11.93
C ILE A 83 8.69 0.06 11.30
N ARG A 84 9.39 1.07 11.79
CA ARG A 84 10.75 1.40 11.33
C ARG A 84 11.74 0.30 11.66
N ARG A 85 11.63 -0.29 12.85
CA ARG A 85 12.50 -1.39 13.26
C ARG A 85 12.31 -2.61 12.36
N MET A 86 11.08 -2.86 11.92
CA MET A 86 10.75 -3.94 10.99
C MET A 86 11.06 -3.59 9.54
N ASN A 87 11.51 -2.38 9.28
CA ASN A 87 11.86 -1.88 7.93
C ASN A 87 10.67 -1.87 6.97
N LEU A 88 9.48 -1.57 7.48
CA LEU A 88 8.23 -1.55 6.71
C LEU A 88 7.84 -0.13 6.24
N ILE A 89 8.69 0.85 6.49
CA ILE A 89 8.41 2.21 6.05
C ILE A 89 9.72 2.92 5.69
#